data_d65858dc6ee7d01178064c7aeef1b7a9
#
_entry.id   d65858dc6ee7d01178064c7aeef1b7a9
#
_cell.length_a   1.000
_cell.length_b   1.000
_cell.length_c   1.000
_cell.angle_alpha   90.00
_cell.angle_beta   90.00
_cell.angle_gamma   90.00
#
_symmetry.space_group_name_H-M   'P 1'
#
loop_
_entity.id
_entity.type
_entity.pdbx_description
1 polymer ?
#
loop_
_entity_poly.entity_id
_entity_poly.type
_entity_poly.pdbx_seq_one_letter_code
_entity_poly.pdbx_strand_id
1 'polypeptide(L)'
;HTEFEQIKDYVVGDDFRRINWRATARTSHLMTNVYQDERSQQVVCVIDKGRVMQQAFRGMTYLDYAINASLVLSYIAMRKEDKAGIMTFSDRFEDFVPPSARRGHMQQILETLYRQQTQFAESDFSALTAHVNQHLSKRSLVVLYTNFANKVSMERQLPYLIQLNRRHRLLVVFFVDNELKEYIATRPDTDEEYYRHVIAEQFAYEQRLVVSTLKNHGILALLTTPENLSVDVINKYLEIKSQT
;
A
#
# COMPACT_ATOMS: atom_id res chain seq x y z
N HIS A 1 1.88 -19.31 8.78
CA HIS A 1 2.76 -19.47 9.96
C HIS A 1 1.90 -19.31 11.20
N THR A 2 1.91 -20.32 12.06
CA THR A 2 1.27 -20.29 13.36
C THR A 2 2.28 -19.78 14.38
N GLU A 3 2.01 -18.66 15.05
CA GLU A 3 2.86 -18.19 16.15
C GLU A 3 2.41 -18.81 17.47
N PHE A 4 3.38 -19.18 18.30
CA PHE A 4 3.14 -19.70 19.66
C PHE A 4 2.51 -18.57 20.51
N GLU A 5 1.33 -18.80 21.07
CA GLU A 5 0.63 -17.82 21.90
C GLU A 5 0.81 -18.09 23.38
N GLN A 6 0.41 -19.27 23.82
CA GLN A 6 0.48 -19.65 25.23
C GLN A 6 0.44 -21.18 25.41
N ILE A 7 0.74 -21.62 26.61
CA ILE A 7 0.54 -22.98 27.05
C ILE A 7 -0.72 -23.00 27.93
N LYS A 8 -1.67 -23.88 27.63
CA LYS A 8 -2.89 -24.11 28.43
C LYS A 8 -3.00 -25.59 28.84
N ASP A 9 -3.86 -25.88 29.81
CA ASP A 9 -4.23 -27.25 30.11
C ASP A 9 -4.90 -27.91 28.92
N TYR A 10 -4.52 -29.16 28.63
CA TYR A 10 -5.15 -29.95 27.59
C TYR A 10 -6.60 -30.24 27.94
N VAL A 11 -7.50 -30.03 27.01
CA VAL A 11 -8.92 -30.37 27.12
C VAL A 11 -9.23 -31.44 26.08
N VAL A 12 -10.11 -32.39 26.42
CA VAL A 12 -10.55 -33.43 25.48
C VAL A 12 -11.12 -32.80 24.21
N GLY A 13 -10.46 -33.08 23.06
CA GLY A 13 -10.76 -32.45 21.78
C GLY A 13 -9.64 -31.57 21.21
N ASP A 14 -8.65 -31.21 22.04
CA ASP A 14 -7.44 -30.56 21.55
C ASP A 14 -6.56 -31.54 20.73
N ASP A 15 -5.83 -31.03 19.74
CA ASP A 15 -4.96 -31.86 18.90
C ASP A 15 -3.75 -32.38 19.68
N PHE A 16 -3.64 -33.71 19.79
CA PHE A 16 -2.54 -34.39 20.48
C PHE A 16 -1.15 -34.00 19.96
N ARG A 17 -1.02 -33.60 18.71
CA ARG A 17 0.24 -33.15 18.09
C ARG A 17 0.76 -31.84 18.70
N ARG A 18 -0.11 -31.09 19.39
CA ARG A 18 0.21 -29.81 20.03
C ARG A 18 0.55 -29.96 21.51
N ILE A 19 0.63 -31.17 22.05
CA ILE A 19 1.02 -31.40 23.45
C ILE A 19 2.43 -30.91 23.67
N ASN A 20 2.60 -30.08 24.70
CA ASN A 20 3.90 -29.61 25.17
C ASN A 20 4.40 -30.56 26.25
N TRP A 21 5.16 -31.60 25.84
CA TRP A 21 5.68 -32.61 26.75
C TRP A 21 6.59 -32.03 27.81
N ARG A 22 7.31 -30.95 27.52
CA ARG A 22 8.21 -30.30 28.48
C ARG A 22 7.44 -29.55 29.58
N ALA A 23 6.35 -28.87 29.21
CA ALA A 23 5.45 -28.22 30.17
C ALA A 23 4.67 -29.27 30.98
N THR A 24 4.17 -30.31 30.33
CA THR A 24 3.49 -31.45 30.95
C THR A 24 4.35 -32.13 32.02
N ALA A 25 5.63 -32.33 31.74
CA ALA A 25 6.57 -32.94 32.71
C ALA A 25 6.83 -32.05 33.95
N ARG A 26 6.61 -30.72 33.84
CA ARG A 26 6.81 -29.78 34.96
C ARG A 26 5.56 -29.62 35.82
N THR A 27 4.39 -29.71 35.22
CA THR A 27 3.10 -29.38 35.85
C THR A 27 2.35 -30.64 36.30
N SER A 28 2.75 -31.84 35.85
CA SER A 28 2.05 -33.12 36.08
C SER A 28 0.64 -33.16 35.45
N HIS A 29 0.28 -32.19 34.65
CA HIS A 29 -0.96 -32.12 33.86
C HIS A 29 -0.61 -32.05 32.39
N LEU A 30 -1.46 -32.64 31.55
CA LEU A 30 -1.30 -32.50 30.09
C LEU A 30 -1.45 -31.05 29.68
N MET A 31 -0.37 -30.51 29.11
CA MET A 31 -0.32 -29.14 28.62
C MET A 31 -0.27 -29.13 27.10
N THR A 32 -1.00 -28.21 26.48
CA THR A 32 -0.99 -28.03 25.03
C THR A 32 -0.54 -26.64 24.64
N ASN A 33 0.21 -26.57 23.55
CA ASN A 33 0.54 -25.29 22.94
C ASN A 33 -0.69 -24.77 22.18
N VAL A 34 -1.13 -23.58 22.53
CA VAL A 34 -2.10 -22.84 21.75
C VAL A 34 -1.32 -22.01 20.74
N TYR A 35 -1.61 -22.23 19.50
CA TYR A 35 -1.09 -21.44 18.41
C TYR A 35 -2.23 -20.58 17.88
N GLN A 36 -2.03 -19.29 17.83
CA GLN A 36 -2.93 -18.41 17.13
C GLN A 36 -2.66 -18.55 15.63
N ASP A 37 -3.69 -18.83 14.85
CA ASP A 37 -3.59 -18.65 13.42
C ASP A 37 -3.34 -17.15 13.21
N GLU A 38 -2.17 -16.82 12.69
CA GLU A 38 -1.80 -15.44 12.41
C GLU A 38 -2.68 -14.93 11.26
N ARG A 39 -3.92 -14.57 11.60
CA ARG A 39 -4.85 -13.88 10.67
C ARG A 39 -4.42 -12.45 10.39
N SER A 40 -3.43 -11.95 11.14
CA SER A 40 -2.91 -10.62 10.94
C SER A 40 -2.08 -10.55 9.65
N GLN A 41 -2.50 -9.71 8.74
CA GLN A 41 -1.76 -9.38 7.53
C GLN A 41 -0.74 -8.29 7.81
N GLN A 42 0.31 -8.25 6.99
CA GLN A 42 1.20 -7.09 6.94
C GLN A 42 0.69 -6.14 5.85
N VAL A 43 0.49 -4.88 6.22
CA VAL A 43 0.09 -3.80 5.30
C VAL A 43 1.19 -2.76 5.29
N VAL A 44 1.87 -2.60 4.17
CA VAL A 44 2.99 -1.67 4.03
C VAL A 44 2.61 -0.59 3.03
N CYS A 45 2.51 0.64 3.50
CA CYS A 45 2.36 1.80 2.64
C CYS A 45 3.73 2.21 2.10
N VAL A 46 3.88 2.23 0.79
CA VAL A 46 5.07 2.66 0.08
C VAL A 46 4.77 3.97 -0.64
N ILE A 47 5.49 5.02 -0.29
CA ILE A 47 5.22 6.37 -0.78
C ILE A 47 6.33 6.81 -1.71
N ASP A 48 5.98 7.04 -2.96
CA ASP A 48 6.83 7.69 -3.94
C ASP A 48 6.97 9.19 -3.62
N LYS A 49 8.19 9.65 -3.46
CA LYS A 49 8.52 11.06 -3.17
C LYS A 49 9.16 11.77 -4.35
N GLY A 50 9.06 11.16 -5.52
CA GLY A 50 9.64 11.70 -6.75
C GLY A 50 8.78 12.76 -7.41
N ARG A 51 9.24 13.22 -8.57
CA ARG A 51 8.65 14.30 -9.35
C ARG A 51 7.16 14.11 -9.64
N VAL A 52 6.73 12.89 -9.87
CA VAL A 52 5.32 12.57 -10.18
C VAL A 52 4.35 12.90 -9.05
N MET A 53 4.87 13.09 -7.83
CA MET A 53 4.09 13.43 -6.63
C MET A 53 4.13 14.93 -6.28
N GLN A 54 4.78 15.75 -7.09
CA GLN A 54 4.91 17.20 -6.88
C GLN A 54 3.64 17.97 -7.22
N GLN A 55 2.79 17.44 -8.09
CA GLN A 55 1.56 18.11 -8.49
C GLN A 55 0.72 18.46 -7.25
N ALA A 56 0.18 19.68 -7.23
CA ALA A 56 -0.61 20.19 -6.12
C ALA A 56 -2.10 20.21 -6.46
N PHE A 57 -2.90 20.02 -5.43
CA PHE A 57 -4.35 20.19 -5.46
C PHE A 57 -4.78 20.88 -4.16
N ARG A 58 -5.48 22.00 -4.27
CA ARG A 58 -5.94 22.81 -3.12
C ARG A 58 -4.83 23.12 -2.10
N GLY A 59 -3.65 23.50 -2.58
CA GLY A 59 -2.53 23.92 -1.75
C GLY A 59 -1.71 22.80 -1.12
N MET A 60 -2.04 21.53 -1.38
CA MET A 60 -1.29 20.35 -0.92
C MET A 60 -0.79 19.54 -2.13
N THR A 61 0.41 19.01 -2.03
CA THR A 61 0.95 18.12 -3.07
C THR A 61 0.31 16.73 -3.02
N TYR A 62 0.43 15.97 -4.10
CA TYR A 62 0.04 14.55 -4.09
C TYR A 62 0.78 13.76 -3.02
N LEU A 63 2.05 14.13 -2.74
CA LEU A 63 2.81 13.56 -1.63
C LEU A 63 2.12 13.80 -0.29
N ASP A 64 1.63 15.00 -0.02
CA ASP A 64 0.94 15.33 1.23
C ASP A 64 -0.34 14.50 1.40
N TYR A 65 -1.10 14.34 0.32
CA TYR A 65 -2.29 13.47 0.31
C TYR A 65 -1.94 12.01 0.55
N ALA A 66 -0.87 11.50 -0.06
CA ALA A 66 -0.39 10.14 0.13
C ALA A 66 0.09 9.89 1.57
N ILE A 67 0.77 10.84 2.18
CA ILE A 67 1.18 10.79 3.58
C ILE A 67 -0.05 10.70 4.49
N ASN A 68 -1.03 11.55 4.30
CA ASN A 68 -2.27 11.54 5.08
C ASN A 68 -3.03 10.20 4.91
N ALA A 69 -3.17 9.72 3.68
CA ALA A 69 -3.84 8.45 3.41
C ALA A 69 -3.09 7.25 4.03
N SER A 70 -1.76 7.25 3.97
CA SER A 70 -0.93 6.21 4.59
C SER A 70 -1.07 6.20 6.11
N LEU A 71 -1.15 7.38 6.73
CA LEU A 71 -1.36 7.52 8.18
C LEU A 71 -2.71 6.93 8.60
N VAL A 72 -3.77 7.29 7.89
CA VAL A 72 -5.13 6.81 8.17
C VAL A 72 -5.25 5.31 7.92
N LEU A 73 -4.71 4.81 6.80
CA LEU A 73 -4.72 3.38 6.49
C LEU A 73 -3.95 2.57 7.55
N SER A 74 -2.78 3.04 7.97
CA SER A 74 -1.98 2.39 9.02
C SER A 74 -2.77 2.31 10.34
N TYR A 75 -3.45 3.38 10.71
CA TYR A 75 -4.31 3.40 11.89
C TYR A 75 -5.46 2.39 11.80
N ILE A 76 -6.17 2.36 10.68
CA ILE A 76 -7.27 1.42 10.44
C ILE A 76 -6.76 -0.02 10.42
N ALA A 77 -5.64 -0.30 9.74
CA ALA A 77 -5.04 -1.62 9.70
C ALA A 77 -4.71 -2.15 11.10
N MET A 78 -4.06 -1.33 11.92
CA MET A 78 -3.74 -1.69 13.31
C MET A 78 -4.99 -1.89 14.17
N ARG A 79 -6.05 -1.13 13.95
CA ARG A 79 -7.36 -1.34 14.59
C ARG A 79 -8.02 -2.66 14.18
N LYS A 80 -7.68 -3.18 13.02
CA LYS A 80 -8.10 -4.49 12.47
C LYS A 80 -7.11 -5.61 12.81
N GLU A 81 -6.19 -5.37 13.74
CA GLU A 81 -5.17 -6.32 14.20
C GLU A 81 -4.14 -6.71 13.12
N ASP A 82 -4.03 -5.91 12.05
CA ASP A 82 -2.98 -6.04 11.06
C ASP A 82 -1.71 -5.28 11.47
N LYS A 83 -0.58 -5.70 10.93
CA LYS A 83 0.72 -5.06 11.17
C LYS A 83 0.96 -4.00 10.10
N ALA A 84 1.04 -2.74 10.49
CA ALA A 84 1.28 -1.62 9.58
C ALA A 84 2.77 -1.27 9.50
N GLY A 85 3.24 -1.01 8.28
CA GLY A 85 4.59 -0.53 8.00
C GLY A 85 4.58 0.59 6.99
N ILE A 86 5.70 1.31 6.91
CA ILE A 86 5.90 2.44 5.99
C ILE A 86 7.24 2.29 5.28
N MET A 87 7.25 2.60 3.99
CA MET A 87 8.45 2.81 3.19
C MET A 87 8.30 4.10 2.40
N THR A 88 9.40 4.85 2.25
CA THR A 88 9.46 6.02 1.37
C THR A 88 10.65 5.89 0.44
N PHE A 89 10.52 6.37 -0.77
CA PHE A 89 11.58 6.34 -1.77
C PHE A 89 11.48 7.49 -2.78
N SER A 90 12.59 7.82 -3.38
CA SER A 90 12.68 8.69 -4.55
C SER A 90 13.74 8.12 -5.51
N ASP A 91 14.81 8.83 -5.80
CA ASP A 91 15.99 8.33 -6.53
C ASP A 91 16.77 7.28 -5.73
N ARG A 92 16.43 7.11 -4.46
CA ARG A 92 16.97 6.13 -3.53
C ARG A 92 15.89 5.72 -2.51
N PHE A 93 16.14 4.61 -1.84
CA PHE A 93 15.38 4.23 -0.67
C PHE A 93 15.69 5.19 0.50
N GLU A 94 14.69 5.58 1.26
CA GLU A 94 14.86 6.56 2.33
C GLU A 94 14.44 6.00 3.70
N ASP A 95 13.16 6.04 4.04
CA ASP A 95 12.70 5.61 5.35
C ASP A 95 12.02 4.25 5.28
N PHE A 96 12.21 3.46 6.34
CA PHE A 96 11.53 2.20 6.54
C PHE A 96 11.10 2.03 7.99
N VAL A 97 9.82 1.87 8.21
CA VAL A 97 9.24 1.45 9.48
C VAL A 97 8.71 0.03 9.29
N PRO A 98 9.34 -0.98 9.90
CA PRO A 98 8.94 -2.37 9.74
C PRO A 98 7.50 -2.61 10.18
N PRO A 99 6.76 -3.52 9.51
CA PRO A 99 5.38 -3.84 9.91
C PRO A 99 5.30 -4.34 11.36
N SER A 100 4.46 -3.68 12.16
CA SER A 100 4.23 -4.02 13.56
C SER A 100 2.84 -3.59 13.99
N ALA A 101 2.34 -4.19 15.06
CA ALA A 101 1.12 -3.77 15.75
C ALA A 101 1.39 -3.49 17.25
N ARG A 102 2.65 -3.33 17.63
CA ARG A 102 3.07 -3.10 19.01
C ARG A 102 2.60 -1.72 19.52
N ARG A 103 2.43 -1.63 20.82
CA ARG A 103 2.12 -0.34 21.46
C ARG A 103 3.18 0.71 21.10
N GLY A 104 2.75 1.92 20.75
CA GLY A 104 3.65 3.01 20.34
C GLY A 104 4.05 3.00 18.85
N HIS A 105 3.73 1.94 18.11
CA HIS A 105 4.10 1.83 16.70
C HIS A 105 3.44 2.91 15.83
N MET A 106 2.19 3.26 16.13
CA MET A 106 1.50 4.35 15.43
C MET A 106 2.19 5.70 15.60
N GLN A 107 2.75 5.95 16.77
CA GLN A 107 3.55 7.16 17.01
C GLN A 107 4.82 7.18 16.16
N GLN A 108 5.50 6.06 16.02
CA GLN A 108 6.67 5.94 15.15
C GLN A 108 6.33 6.20 13.67
N ILE A 109 5.20 5.66 13.19
CA ILE A 109 4.69 5.93 11.84
C ILE A 109 4.41 7.42 11.67
N LEU A 110 3.69 8.02 12.61
CA LEU A 110 3.35 9.45 12.59
C LEU A 110 4.60 10.32 12.52
N GLU A 111 5.58 10.09 13.37
CA GLU A 111 6.84 10.85 13.41
C GLU A 111 7.63 10.68 12.11
N THR A 112 7.69 9.48 11.56
CA THR A 112 8.37 9.21 10.29
C THR A 112 7.70 9.95 9.14
N LEU A 113 6.38 9.92 9.05
CA LEU A 113 5.62 10.58 7.98
C LEU A 113 5.62 12.10 8.12
N TYR A 114 5.58 12.61 9.35
CA TYR A 114 5.52 14.06 9.60
C TYR A 114 6.81 14.79 9.21
N ARG A 115 7.96 14.13 9.30
CA ARG A 115 9.26 14.73 8.97
C ARG A 115 9.69 14.58 7.51
N GLN A 116 8.81 14.05 6.64
CA GLN A 116 9.18 13.84 5.25
C GLN A 116 9.50 15.11 4.53
N GLN A 117 10.64 15.10 3.84
CA GLN A 117 11.09 16.14 2.93
C GLN A 117 11.50 15.49 1.62
N THR A 118 11.42 16.23 0.52
CA THR A 118 11.77 15.71 -0.79
C THR A 118 12.29 16.82 -1.68
N GLN A 119 13.17 16.45 -2.61
CA GLN A 119 13.62 17.29 -3.71
C GLN A 119 12.89 16.95 -5.01
N PHE A 120 11.92 16.06 -4.96
CA PHE A 120 11.17 15.56 -6.11
C PHE A 120 12.08 15.07 -7.27
N ALA A 121 13.10 14.30 -6.92
CA ALA A 121 13.96 13.65 -7.89
C ALA A 121 13.21 12.58 -8.71
N GLU A 122 13.84 12.08 -9.76
CA GLU A 122 13.25 10.95 -10.53
C GLU A 122 13.27 9.68 -9.67
N SER A 123 12.13 8.98 -9.61
CA SER A 123 11.97 7.80 -8.76
C SER A 123 12.64 6.58 -9.35
N ASP A 124 13.39 5.84 -8.52
CA ASP A 124 14.05 4.59 -8.89
C ASP A 124 13.26 3.38 -8.36
N PHE A 125 12.45 2.78 -9.23
CA PHE A 125 11.68 1.58 -8.93
C PHE A 125 12.53 0.32 -8.81
N SER A 126 13.70 0.29 -9.43
CA SER A 126 14.67 -0.78 -9.27
C SER A 126 15.20 -0.84 -7.84
N ALA A 127 15.61 0.32 -7.31
CA ALA A 127 16.04 0.46 -5.93
C ALA A 127 14.92 0.10 -4.95
N LEU A 128 13.69 0.57 -5.19
CA LEU A 128 12.52 0.20 -4.39
C LEU A 128 12.32 -1.31 -4.34
N THR A 129 12.31 -1.97 -5.49
CA THR A 129 12.07 -3.41 -5.59
C THR A 129 13.14 -4.21 -4.84
N ALA A 130 14.40 -3.83 -4.96
CA ALA A 130 15.50 -4.46 -4.23
C ALA A 130 15.31 -4.34 -2.71
N HIS A 131 14.95 -3.14 -2.23
CA HIS A 131 14.74 -2.90 -0.80
C HIS A 131 13.51 -3.61 -0.25
N VAL A 132 12.38 -3.63 -0.97
CA VAL A 132 11.20 -4.39 -0.57
C VAL A 132 11.54 -5.87 -0.43
N ASN A 133 12.24 -6.44 -1.41
CA ASN A 133 12.65 -7.84 -1.39
C ASN A 133 13.62 -8.17 -0.25
N GLN A 134 14.45 -7.23 0.14
CA GLN A 134 15.42 -7.41 1.22
C GLN A 134 14.76 -7.31 2.61
N HIS A 135 13.78 -6.41 2.79
CA HIS A 135 13.23 -6.06 4.11
C HIS A 135 11.90 -6.73 4.43
N LEU A 136 11.11 -7.09 3.42
CA LEU A 136 9.83 -7.78 3.61
C LEU A 136 9.97 -9.27 3.27
N SER A 137 10.22 -10.09 4.29
CA SER A 137 10.34 -11.54 4.14
C SER A 137 8.98 -12.24 4.05
N LYS A 138 7.96 -11.70 4.70
CA LYS A 138 6.58 -12.23 4.67
C LYS A 138 5.77 -11.58 3.55
N ARG A 139 4.89 -12.37 2.93
CA ARG A 139 3.93 -11.83 1.95
C ARG A 139 3.08 -10.74 2.61
N SER A 140 3.09 -9.56 2.03
CA SER A 140 2.44 -8.36 2.55
C SER A 140 1.51 -7.77 1.51
N LEU A 141 0.49 -7.04 1.97
CA LEU A 141 -0.22 -6.09 1.11
C LEU A 141 0.67 -4.84 1.00
N VAL A 142 1.18 -4.58 -0.19
CA VAL A 142 1.99 -3.40 -0.50
C VAL A 142 1.10 -2.38 -1.20
N VAL A 143 0.85 -1.27 -0.54
CA VAL A 143 0.05 -0.15 -1.07
C VAL A 143 1.03 0.92 -1.56
N LEU A 144 1.23 0.97 -2.86
CA LEU A 144 2.16 1.90 -3.51
C LEU A 144 1.42 3.15 -3.96
N TYR A 145 1.75 4.29 -3.34
CA TYR A 145 1.29 5.61 -3.75
C TYR A 145 2.30 6.22 -4.71
N THR A 146 1.89 6.36 -5.94
CA THR A 146 2.71 6.92 -7.03
C THR A 146 1.83 7.66 -8.03
N ASN A 147 2.41 8.09 -9.12
CA ASN A 147 1.67 8.60 -10.26
C ASN A 147 2.42 8.26 -11.55
N PHE A 148 1.73 8.36 -12.68
CA PHE A 148 2.30 8.13 -14.00
C PHE A 148 1.93 9.30 -14.89
N ALA A 149 2.94 9.91 -15.51
CA ALA A 149 2.72 11.01 -16.45
C ALA A 149 1.94 10.54 -17.69
N ASN A 150 2.17 9.31 -18.14
CA ASN A 150 1.53 8.68 -19.29
C ASN A 150 1.71 7.16 -19.25
N LYS A 151 1.11 6.47 -20.21
CA LYS A 151 1.22 5.01 -20.34
C LYS A 151 2.68 4.53 -20.52
N VAL A 152 3.49 5.25 -21.29
CA VAL A 152 4.90 4.90 -21.50
C VAL A 152 5.70 4.94 -20.19
N SER A 153 5.46 5.94 -19.35
CA SER A 153 6.08 6.03 -18.02
C SER A 153 5.73 4.84 -17.15
N MET A 154 4.49 4.40 -17.17
CA MET A 154 4.04 3.20 -16.44
C MET A 154 4.69 1.94 -17.00
N GLU A 155 4.74 1.78 -18.32
CA GLU A 155 5.32 0.60 -18.97
C GLU A 155 6.82 0.42 -18.63
N ARG A 156 7.56 1.51 -18.40
CA ARG A 156 8.95 1.44 -17.94
C ARG A 156 9.05 0.83 -16.54
N GLN A 157 8.08 1.09 -15.68
CA GLN A 157 8.07 0.60 -14.30
C GLN A 157 7.38 -0.78 -14.18
N LEU A 158 6.64 -1.19 -15.18
CA LEU A 158 5.84 -2.42 -15.15
C LEU A 158 6.64 -3.68 -14.77
N PRO A 159 7.87 -3.92 -15.26
CA PRO A 159 8.65 -5.09 -14.83
C PRO A 159 8.89 -5.14 -13.32
N TYR A 160 9.15 -3.99 -12.69
CA TYR A 160 9.36 -3.89 -11.25
C TYR A 160 8.07 -4.11 -10.48
N LEU A 161 6.95 -3.56 -10.96
CA LEU A 161 5.63 -3.77 -10.38
C LEU A 161 5.21 -5.25 -10.44
N ILE A 162 5.45 -5.92 -11.55
CA ILE A 162 5.21 -7.36 -11.70
C ILE A 162 6.06 -8.15 -10.71
N GLN A 163 7.34 -7.79 -10.55
CA GLN A 163 8.24 -8.46 -9.61
C GLN A 163 7.77 -8.29 -8.16
N LEU A 164 7.33 -7.10 -7.77
CA LEU A 164 6.73 -6.85 -6.44
C LEU A 164 5.47 -7.69 -6.22
N ASN A 165 4.60 -7.77 -7.23
CA ASN A 165 3.34 -8.50 -7.14
C ASN A 165 3.51 -10.02 -7.07
N ARG A 166 4.64 -10.56 -7.54
CA ARG A 166 4.95 -12.00 -7.40
C ARG A 166 5.17 -12.42 -5.96
N ARG A 167 5.80 -11.57 -5.16
CA ARG A 167 6.16 -11.87 -3.75
C ARG A 167 5.15 -11.34 -2.75
N HIS A 168 4.48 -10.25 -3.10
CA HIS A 168 3.51 -9.56 -2.27
C HIS A 168 2.19 -9.41 -3.02
N ARG A 169 1.18 -8.88 -2.37
CA ARG A 169 -0.02 -8.41 -3.06
C ARG A 169 0.12 -6.91 -3.27
N LEU A 170 0.28 -6.48 -4.51
CA LEU A 170 0.52 -5.07 -4.84
C LEU A 170 -0.79 -4.38 -5.19
N LEU A 171 -1.04 -3.25 -4.52
CA LEU A 171 -2.06 -2.27 -4.86
C LEU A 171 -1.35 -0.98 -5.29
N VAL A 172 -1.48 -0.61 -6.54
CA VAL A 172 -0.97 0.67 -7.06
C VAL A 172 -2.06 1.71 -6.98
N VAL A 173 -1.79 2.79 -6.25
CA VAL A 173 -2.70 3.93 -6.06
C VAL A 173 -2.11 5.13 -6.77
N PHE A 174 -2.86 5.72 -7.68
CA PHE A 174 -2.45 6.91 -8.44
C PHE A 174 -3.62 7.85 -8.69
N PHE A 175 -3.31 9.06 -9.14
CA PHE A 175 -4.22 10.18 -9.06
C PHE A 175 -4.86 10.53 -10.41
N VAL A 176 -6.15 10.83 -10.36
CA VAL A 176 -6.85 11.54 -11.44
C VAL A 176 -6.51 13.02 -11.31
N ASP A 177 -6.17 13.65 -12.42
CA ASP A 177 -6.08 15.09 -12.50
C ASP A 177 -7.50 15.70 -12.46
N ASN A 178 -7.83 16.32 -11.33
CA ASN A 178 -9.14 16.92 -11.14
C ASN A 178 -9.40 18.10 -12.07
N GLU A 179 -8.38 18.92 -12.35
CA GLU A 179 -8.51 20.05 -13.27
C GLU A 179 -8.84 19.55 -14.67
N LEU A 180 -8.17 18.47 -15.09
CA LEU A 180 -8.44 17.81 -16.36
C LEU A 180 -9.86 17.26 -16.42
N LYS A 181 -10.32 16.62 -15.35
CA LYS A 181 -11.68 16.06 -15.25
C LYS A 181 -12.75 17.15 -15.31
N GLU A 182 -12.55 18.24 -14.58
CA GLU A 182 -13.45 19.40 -14.60
C GLU A 182 -13.46 20.07 -15.97
N TYR A 183 -12.30 20.22 -16.59
CA TYR A 183 -12.16 20.79 -17.91
C TYR A 183 -12.88 19.97 -18.99
N ILE A 184 -12.77 18.65 -18.97
CA ILE A 184 -13.48 17.75 -19.90
C ILE A 184 -15.00 17.89 -19.76
N ALA A 185 -15.49 18.17 -18.55
CA ALA A 185 -16.92 18.36 -18.29
C ALA A 185 -17.47 19.70 -18.82
N THR A 186 -16.60 20.66 -19.17
CA THR A 186 -17.01 21.94 -19.75
C THR A 186 -17.32 21.79 -21.24
N ARG A 187 -18.14 22.71 -21.79
CA ARG A 187 -18.48 22.72 -23.21
C ARG A 187 -17.53 23.65 -23.96
N PRO A 188 -16.83 23.19 -25.01
CA PRO A 188 -15.96 24.05 -25.81
C PRO A 188 -16.78 25.00 -26.67
N ASP A 189 -16.37 26.28 -26.69
CA ASP A 189 -17.05 27.34 -27.48
C ASP A 189 -16.20 27.78 -28.68
N THR A 190 -14.93 27.46 -28.72
CA THR A 190 -13.99 27.81 -29.80
C THR A 190 -13.27 26.58 -30.36
N ASP A 191 -12.74 26.70 -31.58
CA ASP A 191 -11.96 25.62 -32.22
C ASP A 191 -10.72 25.26 -31.39
N GLU A 192 -10.07 26.24 -30.76
CA GLU A 192 -8.93 26.01 -29.88
C GLU A 192 -9.32 25.25 -28.63
N GLU A 193 -10.45 25.62 -28.01
CA GLU A 193 -10.97 24.87 -26.85
C GLU A 193 -11.40 23.46 -27.21
N TYR A 194 -11.98 23.28 -28.43
CA TYR A 194 -12.29 21.95 -28.92
C TYR A 194 -11.06 21.07 -29.05
N TYR A 195 -9.98 21.62 -29.61
CA TYR A 195 -8.71 20.90 -29.74
C TYR A 195 -8.11 20.54 -28.37
N ARG A 196 -8.15 21.47 -27.42
CA ARG A 196 -7.69 21.21 -26.03
C ARG A 196 -8.53 20.14 -25.33
N HIS A 197 -9.84 20.12 -25.58
CA HIS A 197 -10.72 19.06 -25.07
C HIS A 197 -10.33 17.67 -25.62
N VAL A 198 -10.03 17.55 -26.89
CA VAL A 198 -9.59 16.31 -27.50
C VAL A 198 -8.31 15.80 -26.83
N ILE A 199 -7.34 16.69 -26.58
CA ILE A 199 -6.11 16.35 -25.87
C ILE A 199 -6.40 15.89 -24.43
N ALA A 200 -7.28 16.60 -23.73
CA ALA A 200 -7.66 16.27 -22.36
C ALA A 200 -8.35 14.89 -22.27
N GLU A 201 -9.25 14.58 -23.20
CA GLU A 201 -9.89 13.27 -23.31
C GLU A 201 -8.86 12.16 -23.61
N GLN A 202 -7.84 12.45 -24.42
CA GLN A 202 -6.74 11.53 -24.69
C GLN A 202 -6.00 11.18 -23.42
N PHE A 203 -5.65 12.15 -22.57
CA PHE A 203 -5.00 11.90 -21.29
C PHE A 203 -5.87 11.06 -20.35
N ALA A 204 -7.15 11.36 -20.24
CA ALA A 204 -8.08 10.59 -19.43
C ALA A 204 -8.20 9.13 -19.93
N TYR A 205 -8.20 8.95 -21.24
CA TYR A 205 -8.19 7.62 -21.83
C TYR A 205 -6.91 6.84 -21.50
N GLU A 206 -5.74 7.48 -21.61
CA GLU A 206 -4.46 6.86 -21.24
C GLU A 206 -4.41 6.41 -19.78
N GLN A 207 -4.97 7.20 -18.85
CA GLN A 207 -5.07 6.79 -17.45
C GLN A 207 -5.91 5.52 -17.26
N ARG A 208 -7.02 5.40 -18.00
CA ARG A 208 -7.83 4.17 -17.99
C ARG A 208 -7.07 2.97 -18.58
N LEU A 209 -6.26 3.19 -19.60
CA LEU A 209 -5.38 2.14 -20.15
C LEU A 209 -4.33 1.68 -19.13
N VAL A 210 -3.77 2.57 -18.35
CA VAL A 210 -2.86 2.23 -17.25
C VAL A 210 -3.55 1.28 -16.27
N VAL A 211 -4.76 1.59 -15.83
CA VAL A 211 -5.55 0.71 -14.95
C VAL A 211 -5.75 -0.66 -15.57
N SER A 212 -6.19 -0.71 -16.83
CA SER A 212 -6.43 -1.98 -17.54
C SER A 212 -5.14 -2.80 -17.68
N THR A 213 -4.03 -2.17 -18.01
CA THR A 213 -2.74 -2.85 -18.17
C THR A 213 -2.27 -3.45 -16.85
N LEU A 214 -2.37 -2.73 -15.75
CA LEU A 214 -2.02 -3.25 -14.42
C LEU A 214 -2.91 -4.44 -14.05
N LYS A 215 -4.22 -4.32 -14.24
CA LYS A 215 -5.18 -5.40 -13.96
C LYS A 215 -4.93 -6.66 -14.79
N ASN A 216 -4.55 -6.50 -16.06
CA ASN A 216 -4.21 -7.62 -16.94
C ASN A 216 -2.97 -8.41 -16.47
N HIS A 217 -2.11 -7.79 -15.67
CA HIS A 217 -0.97 -8.43 -15.02
C HIS A 217 -1.28 -8.90 -13.58
N GLY A 218 -2.54 -8.90 -13.18
CA GLY A 218 -2.97 -9.31 -11.84
C GLY A 218 -2.61 -8.33 -10.74
N ILE A 219 -2.24 -7.10 -11.09
CA ILE A 219 -1.90 -6.03 -10.14
C ILE A 219 -3.16 -5.23 -9.84
N LEU A 220 -3.46 -5.06 -8.56
CA LEU A 220 -4.57 -4.21 -8.12
C LEU A 220 -4.23 -2.74 -8.41
N ALA A 221 -5.16 -2.01 -9.00
CA ALA A 221 -4.98 -0.61 -9.34
C ALA A 221 -6.17 0.22 -8.86
N LEU A 222 -5.87 1.36 -8.26
CA LEU A 222 -6.85 2.32 -7.77
C LEU A 222 -6.50 3.69 -8.34
N LEU A 223 -7.34 4.19 -9.23
CA LEU A 223 -7.28 5.55 -9.77
C LEU A 223 -8.30 6.40 -9.01
N THR A 224 -7.84 7.41 -8.29
CA THR A 224 -8.70 8.21 -7.42
C THR A 224 -8.29 9.68 -7.42
N THR A 225 -9.19 10.54 -6.96
CA THR A 225 -8.91 11.97 -6.76
C THR A 225 -8.21 12.18 -5.42
N PRO A 226 -7.41 13.25 -5.25
CA PRO A 226 -6.80 13.57 -3.97
C PRO A 226 -7.81 13.68 -2.83
N GLU A 227 -8.99 14.24 -3.07
CA GLU A 227 -10.05 14.38 -2.07
C GLU A 227 -10.57 13.05 -1.55
N ASN A 228 -10.69 12.06 -2.42
CA ASN A 228 -11.27 10.76 -2.10
C ASN A 228 -10.21 9.71 -1.75
N LEU A 229 -8.94 10.06 -1.80
CA LEU A 229 -7.83 9.12 -1.66
C LEU A 229 -7.96 8.25 -0.41
N SER A 230 -8.07 8.86 0.76
CA SER A 230 -8.11 8.13 2.04
C SER A 230 -9.31 7.18 2.12
N VAL A 231 -10.49 7.63 1.72
CA VAL A 231 -11.71 6.82 1.74
C VAL A 231 -11.61 5.65 0.77
N ASP A 232 -11.17 5.89 -0.45
CA ASP A 232 -11.07 4.88 -1.50
C ASP A 232 -10.02 3.81 -1.16
N VAL A 233 -8.89 4.22 -0.59
CA VAL A 233 -7.83 3.29 -0.15
C VAL A 233 -8.30 2.43 1.02
N ILE A 234 -8.98 3.02 2.01
CA ILE A 234 -9.55 2.26 3.13
C ILE A 234 -10.58 1.24 2.63
N ASN A 235 -11.49 1.65 1.77
CA ASN A 235 -12.50 0.76 1.21
C ASN A 235 -11.85 -0.39 0.42
N LYS A 236 -10.82 -0.10 -0.35
CA LYS A 236 -10.07 -1.13 -1.08
C LYS A 236 -9.35 -2.10 -0.15
N TYR A 237 -8.73 -1.60 0.91
CA TYR A 237 -8.13 -2.43 1.94
C TYR A 237 -9.15 -3.37 2.60
N LEU A 238 -10.32 -2.85 2.99
CA LEU A 238 -11.38 -3.65 3.60
C LEU A 238 -11.93 -4.72 2.64
N GLU A 239 -12.09 -4.37 1.36
CA GLU A 239 -12.46 -5.32 0.30
C GLU A 239 -11.43 -6.46 0.18
N ILE A 240 -10.14 -6.12 0.11
CA ILE A 240 -9.05 -7.10 0.03
C ILE A 240 -9.05 -8.01 1.26
N LYS A 241 -9.21 -7.43 2.46
CA LYS A 241 -9.22 -8.18 3.72
C LYS A 241 -10.41 -9.14 3.81
N SER A 242 -11.55 -8.78 3.25
CA SER A 242 -12.75 -9.65 3.26
C SER A 242 -12.62 -10.88 2.33
N GLN A 243 -11.69 -10.84 1.38
CA GLN A 243 -11.43 -11.91 0.41
C GLN A 243 -10.34 -12.90 0.87
N THR A 244 -9.73 -12.64 2.03
CA THR A 244 -8.64 -13.46 2.61
C THR A 244 -9.15 -14.27 3.79
#